data_da44a0f726e5e7c9e58859139f7a05be
#
_entry.id   da44a0f726e5e7c9e58859139f7a05be
#
_cell.length_a   1.000
_cell.length_b   1.000
_cell.length_c   1.000
_cell.angle_alpha   90.00
_cell.angle_beta   90.00
_cell.angle_gamma   90.00
#
_symmetry.space_group_name_H-M   'P 1'
#
loop_
_entity.id
_entity.type
_entity.pdbx_description
1 polymer ?
#
loop_
_entity_poly.entity_id
_entity_poly.type
_entity_poly.pdbx_seq_one_letter_code
_entity_poly.pdbx_strand_id
1 'polypeptide(L)'
;MAKVIRLMAIGAAVSLVAPVWAQDAARTSPVKVVTKTLVASQAQKECLSLNNRQRLQYKFRADGPLNFKLSHQEEREIIDFKRDGTDSASGSFVPRKAGDHCLVWSNTGKHAVTLRYEFQRGSQ
;
A
#
# COMPACT_ATOMS: atom_id res chain seq x y z
N MET A 1 44.41 22.70 49.83
CA MET A 1 44.09 22.42 49.46
C MET A 1 43.39 22.08 48.73
N ALA A 2 43.19 22.00 48.13
CA ALA A 2 42.51 21.76 47.38
C ALA A 2 41.93 21.16 46.87
N LYS A 3 41.62 20.96 46.45
CA LYS A 3 40.98 20.35 45.90
C LYS A 3 40.28 20.32 44.99
N VAL A 4 40.28 20.15 44.40
CA VAL A 4 39.69 20.07 43.52
C VAL A 4 38.94 19.43 42.92
N ILE A 5 38.54 19.37 42.43
CA ILE A 5 37.72 18.75 41.93
C ILE A 5 37.26 18.68 40.95
N ARG A 6 37.14 18.42 40.28
CA ARG A 6 36.62 18.19 39.35
C ARG A 6 35.74 17.74 38.87
N LEU A 7 35.44 17.73 38.39
CA LEU A 7 34.51 17.40 37.89
C LEU A 7 34.28 17.14 36.90
N MET A 8 34.16 16.66 36.44
CA MET A 8 33.85 16.32 35.50
C MET A 8 32.91 16.18 34.99
N ALA A 9 32.52 16.31 34.37
CA ALA A 9 31.57 16.35 33.74
C ALA A 9 31.45 15.54 32.81
N ILE A 10 31.20 14.88 32.66
CA ILE A 10 31.01 14.10 31.90
C ILE A 10 30.19 14.16 31.06
N GLY A 11 29.98 14.54 30.39
CA GLY A 11 29.31 14.60 29.39
C GLY A 11 28.85 13.50 28.86
N ALA A 12 28.00 13.21 28.96
CA ALA A 12 27.41 12.23 28.52
C ALA A 12 27.13 12.30 27.27
N ALA A 13 27.67 11.80 26.57
CA ALA A 13 27.30 11.77 25.35
C ALA A 13 26.22 10.95 25.11
N VAL A 14 25.25 11.38 24.86
CA VAL A 14 24.22 10.64 24.60
C VAL A 14 24.24 10.30 23.26
N SER A 15 24.55 9.26 22.87
CA SER A 15 24.41 8.95 21.59
C SER A 15 23.10 8.56 21.30
N LEU A 16 22.49 9.17 20.49
CA LEU A 16 21.24 8.82 20.11
C LEU A 16 21.33 7.88 19.03
N VAL A 17 21.25 6.72 19.25
CA VAL A 17 21.24 5.73 18.18
C VAL A 17 19.83 5.43 17.86
N ALA A 18 19.43 5.69 16.66
CA ALA A 18 18.09 5.33 16.22
C ALA A 18 17.96 3.82 16.22
N PRO A 19 16.91 3.29 16.74
CA PRO A 19 16.70 1.85 16.73
C PRO A 19 16.60 1.31 15.31
N VAL A 20 17.05 0.12 15.14
CA VAL A 20 17.02 -0.49 13.82
C VAL A 20 15.60 -0.66 13.29
N TRP A 21 14.66 -0.95 14.15
CA TRP A 21 13.29 -1.12 13.70
C TRP A 21 12.71 0.16 13.12
N ALA A 22 13.19 1.30 13.52
CA ALA A 22 12.71 2.55 12.92
C ALA A 22 13.16 2.67 11.46
N GLN A 23 14.28 2.10 11.12
CA GLN A 23 14.71 2.10 9.73
C GLN A 23 13.87 1.15 8.89
N ASP A 24 13.47 0.03 9.44
CA ASP A 24 12.60 -0.86 8.72
C ASP A 24 11.22 -0.24 8.49
N ALA A 25 10.71 0.48 9.46
CA ALA A 25 9.46 1.19 9.26
C ALA A 25 9.54 2.22 8.15
N ALA A 26 10.70 2.84 7.96
CA ALA A 26 10.86 3.80 6.90
C ALA A 26 10.85 3.18 5.50
N ARG A 27 11.00 1.89 5.37
CA ARG A 27 10.92 1.22 4.08
C ARG A 27 9.50 0.93 3.64
N THR A 28 8.54 1.10 4.53
CA THR A 28 7.14 0.87 4.21
C THR A 28 6.51 2.19 3.85
N SER A 29 5.87 2.24 2.70
CA SER A 29 5.16 3.44 2.27
C SER A 29 3.94 3.66 3.15
N PRO A 30 3.51 4.89 3.33
CA PRO A 30 2.29 5.14 4.08
C PRO A 30 1.09 4.55 3.35
N VAL A 31 0.05 4.27 4.11
CA VAL A 31 -1.22 3.81 3.53
C VAL A 31 -1.84 4.95 2.75
N LYS A 32 -2.24 4.67 1.52
CA LYS A 32 -2.98 5.63 0.71
C LYS A 32 -4.44 5.23 0.70
N VAL A 33 -5.32 6.18 0.95
CA VAL A 33 -6.77 5.96 0.99
C VAL A 33 -7.42 6.84 -0.05
N VAL A 34 -8.31 6.24 -0.84
CA VAL A 34 -9.01 6.95 -1.90
C VAL A 34 -10.49 6.61 -1.81
N THR A 35 -11.34 7.62 -1.96
CA THR A 35 -12.79 7.45 -2.07
C THR A 35 -13.23 7.98 -3.41
N LYS A 36 -14.03 7.21 -4.13
CA LYS A 36 -14.42 7.57 -5.47
C LYS A 36 -15.84 7.07 -5.74
N THR A 37 -16.65 7.88 -6.39
CA THR A 37 -17.97 7.44 -6.84
C THR A 37 -17.85 7.01 -8.29
N LEU A 38 -18.27 5.80 -8.58
CA LEU A 38 -18.27 5.26 -9.93
C LEU A 38 -19.69 5.20 -10.44
N VAL A 39 -19.99 5.95 -11.47
CA VAL A 39 -21.28 5.84 -12.12
C VAL A 39 -21.30 4.59 -13.00
N ALA A 40 -22.47 4.25 -13.52
CA ALA A 40 -22.60 3.05 -14.35
C ALA A 40 -21.56 3.04 -15.47
N SER A 41 -20.96 1.90 -15.71
CA SER A 41 -19.94 1.66 -16.73
C SER A 41 -18.59 2.35 -16.48
N GLN A 42 -18.43 3.00 -15.36
CA GLN A 42 -17.18 3.67 -15.03
C GLN A 42 -16.23 2.73 -14.28
N ALA A 43 -14.94 2.92 -14.47
CA ALA A 43 -13.92 2.16 -13.77
C ALA A 43 -12.95 3.08 -13.08
N GLN A 44 -12.38 2.61 -11.99
CA GLN A 44 -11.29 3.25 -11.28
C GLN A 44 -10.07 2.35 -11.35
N LYS A 45 -8.94 2.94 -11.69
CA LYS A 45 -7.71 2.19 -11.85
C LYS A 45 -6.61 2.84 -11.04
N GLU A 46 -5.92 2.03 -10.28
CA GLU A 46 -4.79 2.49 -9.47
C GLU A 46 -3.58 1.62 -9.81
N CYS A 47 -2.58 2.20 -10.45
CA CYS A 47 -1.39 1.47 -10.86
C CYS A 47 -0.18 1.84 -10.01
N LEU A 48 0.59 0.83 -9.66
CA LEU A 48 1.75 0.98 -8.80
C LEU A 48 2.93 0.27 -9.42
N SER A 49 4.09 0.87 -9.32
CA SER A 49 5.31 0.20 -9.71
C SER A 49 5.78 -0.65 -8.54
N LEU A 50 5.88 -1.94 -8.75
CA LEU A 50 6.29 -2.90 -7.74
C LEU A 50 7.45 -3.71 -8.23
N ASN A 51 8.41 -4.01 -7.35
CA ASN A 51 9.43 -4.98 -7.67
C ASN A 51 9.10 -6.30 -6.97
N ASN A 52 9.85 -7.34 -7.29
CA ASN A 52 9.54 -8.67 -6.80
C ASN A 52 9.93 -8.90 -5.33
N ARG A 53 10.41 -7.87 -4.66
CA ARG A 53 10.72 -7.91 -3.22
C ARG A 53 9.73 -7.11 -2.40
N GLN A 54 8.73 -6.54 -3.05
CA GLN A 54 7.72 -5.75 -2.38
C GLN A 54 6.44 -6.55 -2.23
N ARG A 55 5.66 -6.16 -1.25
CA ARG A 55 4.34 -6.73 -1.01
C ARG A 55 3.33 -5.61 -1.07
N LEU A 56 2.30 -5.80 -1.85
CA LEU A 56 1.17 -4.88 -1.88
C LEU A 56 0.08 -5.42 -0.98
N GLN A 57 -0.33 -4.60 -0.02
CA GLN A 57 -1.49 -4.90 0.80
C GLN A 57 -2.61 -3.97 0.37
N TYR A 58 -3.79 -4.51 0.19
CA TYR A 58 -4.92 -3.71 -0.27
C TYR A 58 -6.20 -4.16 0.41
N LYS A 59 -7.14 -3.23 0.51
CA LYS A 59 -8.50 -3.56 0.88
C LYS A 59 -9.44 -2.50 0.33
N PHE A 60 -10.67 -2.89 0.08
CA PHE A 60 -11.68 -1.95 -0.38
C PHE A 60 -13.05 -2.34 0.15
N ARG A 61 -13.91 -1.34 0.14
CA ARG A 61 -15.31 -1.51 0.48
C ARG A 61 -16.12 -0.58 -0.42
N ALA A 62 -17.28 -1.04 -0.85
CA ALA A 62 -18.17 -0.27 -1.69
C ALA A 62 -19.61 -0.44 -1.22
N ASP A 63 -20.47 0.49 -1.57
CA ASP A 63 -21.89 0.41 -1.21
C ASP A 63 -22.72 -0.33 -2.26
N GLY A 64 -22.08 -1.01 -3.17
CA GLY A 64 -22.71 -1.88 -4.15
C GLY A 64 -21.66 -2.75 -4.81
N PRO A 65 -22.08 -3.74 -5.59
CA PRO A 65 -21.13 -4.68 -6.18
C PRO A 65 -20.32 -4.07 -7.29
N LEU A 66 -19.05 -4.44 -7.34
CA LEU A 66 -18.10 -4.04 -8.37
C LEU A 66 -17.36 -5.27 -8.86
N ASN A 67 -16.79 -5.19 -10.05
CA ASN A 67 -15.84 -6.18 -10.51
C ASN A 67 -14.45 -5.67 -10.20
N PHE A 68 -13.67 -6.48 -9.52
CA PHE A 68 -12.33 -6.13 -9.09
C PHE A 68 -11.32 -7.05 -9.74
N LYS A 69 -10.20 -6.47 -10.17
CA LYS A 69 -9.07 -7.28 -10.62
C LYS A 69 -7.75 -6.63 -10.27
N LEU A 70 -6.75 -7.46 -10.14
CA LEU A 70 -5.36 -7.07 -10.03
C LEU A 70 -4.67 -7.61 -11.27
N SER A 71 -4.05 -6.75 -12.03
CA SER A 71 -3.45 -7.13 -13.29
C SER A 71 -2.15 -6.41 -13.55
N HIS A 72 -1.37 -6.93 -14.50
CA HIS A 72 -0.18 -6.25 -14.98
C HIS A 72 -0.09 -6.45 -16.49
N GLN A 73 0.70 -5.62 -17.14
CA GLN A 73 0.84 -5.65 -18.58
C GLN A 73 2.14 -6.34 -18.96
N GLU A 74 2.04 -7.35 -19.82
CA GLU A 74 3.17 -7.95 -20.51
C GLU A 74 2.94 -7.70 -22.00
N GLU A 75 3.03 -8.68 -22.85
CA GLU A 75 2.61 -8.53 -24.24
C GLU A 75 1.10 -8.28 -24.30
N ARG A 76 0.39 -8.79 -23.32
CA ARG A 76 -1.03 -8.57 -23.13
C ARG A 76 -1.30 -8.42 -21.64
N GLU A 77 -2.49 -8.01 -21.29
CA GLU A 77 -2.88 -7.91 -19.90
C GLU A 77 -2.91 -9.29 -19.25
N ILE A 78 -2.22 -9.43 -18.15
CA ILE A 78 -2.25 -10.65 -17.34
C ILE A 78 -3.05 -10.35 -16.09
N ILE A 79 -4.08 -11.13 -15.83
CA ILE A 79 -4.88 -10.96 -14.63
C ILE A 79 -4.33 -11.89 -13.56
N ASP A 80 -3.79 -11.28 -12.50
CA ASP A 80 -3.21 -12.03 -11.38
C ASP A 80 -4.29 -12.52 -10.45
N PHE A 81 -5.37 -11.75 -10.30
CA PHE A 81 -6.46 -12.09 -9.40
C PHE A 81 -7.69 -11.29 -9.83
N LYS A 82 -8.87 -11.91 -9.74
CA LYS A 82 -10.09 -11.16 -9.98
C LYS A 82 -11.24 -11.68 -9.13
N ARG A 83 -12.17 -10.82 -8.85
CA ARG A 83 -13.39 -11.17 -8.14
C ARG A 83 -14.51 -10.28 -8.68
N ASP A 84 -15.51 -10.91 -9.27
CA ASP A 84 -16.63 -10.19 -9.86
C ASP A 84 -17.77 -10.09 -8.85
N GLY A 85 -18.54 -9.02 -8.95
CA GLY A 85 -19.75 -8.84 -8.16
C GLY A 85 -19.50 -8.78 -6.66
N THR A 86 -18.44 -8.10 -6.24
CA THR A 86 -18.10 -8.01 -4.84
C THR A 86 -18.16 -6.57 -4.34
N ASP A 87 -18.59 -6.39 -3.11
CA ASP A 87 -18.59 -5.06 -2.48
C ASP A 87 -17.44 -4.88 -1.49
N SER A 88 -16.61 -5.87 -1.30
CA SER A 88 -15.43 -5.74 -0.43
C SER A 88 -14.45 -6.88 -0.68
N ALA A 89 -13.19 -6.57 -0.48
CA ALA A 89 -12.13 -7.59 -0.46
C ALA A 89 -10.89 -7.01 0.18
N SER A 90 -10.03 -7.88 0.63
CA SER A 90 -8.71 -7.49 1.12
C SER A 90 -7.73 -8.59 0.79
N GLY A 91 -6.49 -8.23 0.65
CA GLY A 91 -5.47 -9.22 0.32
C GLY A 91 -4.09 -8.67 0.32
N SER A 92 -3.16 -9.57 0.03
CA SER A 92 -1.75 -9.28 -0.04
C SER A 92 -1.23 -9.91 -1.31
N PHE A 93 -0.39 -9.19 -2.04
CA PHE A 93 0.10 -9.62 -3.33
C PHE A 93 1.60 -9.39 -3.43
N VAL A 94 2.32 -10.40 -3.88
CA VAL A 94 3.75 -10.30 -4.16
C VAL A 94 3.93 -10.56 -5.64
N PRO A 95 4.44 -9.59 -6.40
CA PRO A 95 4.56 -9.76 -7.84
C PRO A 95 5.66 -10.76 -8.20
N ARG A 96 5.45 -11.49 -9.26
CA ARG A 96 6.47 -12.38 -9.80
C ARG A 96 7.50 -11.61 -10.62
N LYS A 97 7.07 -10.53 -11.22
CA LYS A 97 7.93 -9.68 -12.04
C LYS A 97 7.79 -8.25 -11.60
N ALA A 98 8.89 -7.54 -11.61
CA ALA A 98 8.88 -6.10 -11.41
C ALA A 98 8.12 -5.42 -12.54
N GLY A 99 7.41 -4.37 -12.24
CA GLY A 99 6.69 -3.59 -13.24
C GLY A 99 5.44 -2.96 -12.63
N ASP A 100 4.60 -2.43 -13.50
CA ASP A 100 3.39 -1.78 -13.06
C ASP A 100 2.29 -2.80 -12.87
N HIS A 101 1.71 -2.79 -11.70
CA HIS A 101 0.58 -3.66 -11.35
C HIS A 101 -0.59 -2.75 -10.99
N CYS A 102 -1.76 -3.08 -11.48
CA CYS A 102 -2.92 -2.20 -11.35
C CYS A 102 -4.06 -2.89 -10.62
N LEU A 103 -4.66 -2.14 -9.69
CA LEU A 103 -5.91 -2.50 -9.07
C LEU A 103 -7.01 -1.83 -9.89
N VAL A 104 -8.00 -2.57 -10.33
CA VAL A 104 -9.04 -2.03 -11.18
C VAL A 104 -10.40 -2.43 -10.63
N TRP A 105 -11.26 -1.44 -10.45
CA TRP A 105 -12.64 -1.65 -10.02
C TRP A 105 -13.55 -1.14 -11.11
N SER A 106 -14.52 -1.95 -11.52
CA SER A 106 -15.45 -1.58 -12.59
C SER A 106 -16.88 -1.69 -12.10
N ASN A 107 -17.65 -0.64 -12.35
CA ASN A 107 -19.06 -0.64 -12.03
C ASN A 107 -19.84 -1.11 -13.27
N THR A 108 -20.24 -2.37 -13.27
CA THR A 108 -21.00 -2.94 -14.38
C THR A 108 -22.50 -2.87 -14.14
N GLY A 109 -22.91 -2.29 -13.02
CA GLY A 109 -24.33 -2.13 -12.69
C GLY A 109 -24.92 -0.87 -13.27
N LYS A 110 -26.17 -0.60 -12.91
CA LYS A 110 -26.90 0.55 -13.43
C LYS A 110 -26.89 1.75 -12.50
N HIS A 111 -26.50 1.55 -11.25
CA HIS A 111 -26.51 2.61 -10.24
C HIS A 111 -25.09 2.99 -9.85
N ALA A 112 -24.93 4.22 -9.43
CA ALA A 112 -23.64 4.69 -8.94
C ALA A 112 -23.25 3.94 -7.67
N VAL A 113 -21.95 3.67 -7.53
CA VAL A 113 -21.39 2.97 -6.38
C VAL A 113 -20.27 3.80 -5.83
N THR A 114 -20.26 4.03 -4.53
CA THR A 114 -19.17 4.71 -3.86
C THR A 114 -18.17 3.66 -3.38
N LEU A 115 -16.94 3.83 -3.83
CA LEU A 115 -15.84 2.93 -3.54
C LEU A 115 -14.84 3.62 -2.64
N ARG A 116 -14.44 2.94 -1.56
CA ARG A 116 -13.34 3.40 -0.73
C ARG A 116 -12.30 2.29 -0.72
N TYR A 117 -11.08 2.62 -1.12
CA TYR A 117 -10.01 1.63 -1.11
C TYR A 117 -8.76 2.20 -0.47
N GLU A 118 -7.95 1.30 0.04
CA GLU A 118 -6.65 1.68 0.58
C GLU A 118 -5.62 0.64 0.21
N PHE A 119 -4.40 1.07 0.07
CA PHE A 119 -3.30 0.19 -0.27
C PHE A 119 -1.99 0.71 0.30
N GLN A 120 -1.05 -0.20 0.43
CA GLN A 120 0.25 0.09 0.99
C GLN A 120 1.28 -0.84 0.38
N ARG A 121 2.42 -0.29 0.01
CA ARG A 121 3.57 -1.08 -0.42
C ARG A 121 4.49 -1.27 0.77
N GLY A 122 5.05 -2.45 0.91
CA GLY A 122 6.03 -2.72 1.95
C GLY A 122 7.06 -3.72 1.46
N SER A 123 8.11 -3.88 2.26
CA SER A 123 9.09 -4.92 2.01
C SER A 123 8.55 -6.26 2.46
N GLN A 124 9.03 -7.29 1.83
CA GLN A 124 8.73 -8.63 2.30
C GLN A 124 9.60 -9.00 3.48
#